data_8ba9469551af1274b6552b483e431ac3
#
_entry.id   8ba9469551af1274b6552b483e431ac3
#
_cell.length_a   1.000
_cell.length_b   1.000
_cell.length_c   1.000
_cell.angle_alpha   90.00
_cell.angle_beta   90.00
_cell.angle_gamma   90.00
#
_symmetry.space_group_name_H-M   'P 1'
#
loop_
_entity.id
_entity.type
_entity.pdbx_description
1 polymer ?
#
loop_
_entity_poly.entity_id
_entity_poly.type
_entity_poly.pdbx_seq_one_letter_code
_entity_poly.pdbx_strand_id
1 'polypeptide(L)'
;MSDANRANVCLMAAGVTSGLVLGLAAQPPTSILAAHVGNITLVLGIVTLLLGAAGAFFGHLVRDQGQIGRWQACRSEAEVARLAVFNTIATKAADAGTAVALHGLAIVICHLLDDQRTWLGQRALRHRESSETTSRWGALASALAFIGGSGAIIASQAKGSVWIVLAGIIGAAIAGYSSNRDVLRRDRASADRYEKAQVALDGLAGRTDDVARRIAAGEPKALVAFTNAISDLLATEHKQWLEGTAQAEASLGKLDAQLQQLTKENK
;
A
#
# COMPACT_ATOMS: atom_id res chain seq x y z
N MET A 1 9.89 2.29 10.83
CA MET A 1 8.46 1.94 10.73
C MET A 1 7.69 3.24 10.61
N SER A 2 6.84 3.42 9.58
CA SER A 2 6.00 4.62 9.48
C SER A 2 4.93 4.59 10.57
N ASP A 3 4.45 5.77 11.02
CA ASP A 3 3.44 5.88 12.07
C ASP A 3 2.12 5.20 11.68
N ALA A 4 1.77 5.18 10.39
CA ALA A 4 0.66 4.40 9.87
C ALA A 4 0.81 2.89 10.13
N ASN A 5 2.02 2.35 10.01
CA ASN A 5 2.26 0.94 10.30
C ASN A 5 2.19 0.65 11.80
N ARG A 6 2.62 1.60 12.64
CA ARG A 6 2.46 1.51 14.11
C ARG A 6 0.99 1.54 14.52
N ALA A 7 0.20 2.45 13.95
CA ALA A 7 -1.24 2.53 14.18
C ALA A 7 -1.93 1.20 13.86
N ASN A 8 -1.67 0.64 12.68
CA ASN A 8 -2.25 -0.63 12.25
C ASN A 8 -1.86 -1.81 13.15
N VAL A 9 -0.59 -1.89 13.57
CA VAL A 9 -0.13 -2.94 14.49
C VAL A 9 -0.80 -2.81 15.86
N CYS A 10 -0.94 -1.59 16.39
CA CYS A 10 -1.62 -1.36 17.66
C CYS A 10 -3.11 -1.73 17.59
N LEU A 11 -3.80 -1.38 16.52
CA LEU A 11 -5.21 -1.74 16.33
C LEU A 11 -5.42 -3.24 16.18
N MET A 12 -4.54 -3.93 15.44
CA MET A 12 -4.58 -5.38 15.33
C MET A 12 -4.36 -6.05 16.70
N ALA A 13 -3.35 -5.62 17.44
CA ALA A 13 -3.08 -6.14 18.77
C ALA A 13 -4.25 -5.88 19.74
N ALA A 14 -4.89 -4.71 19.68
CA ALA A 14 -6.09 -4.40 20.44
C ALA A 14 -7.26 -5.33 20.09
N GLY A 15 -7.47 -5.65 18.82
CA GLY A 15 -8.47 -6.61 18.36
C GLY A 15 -8.23 -8.02 18.92
N VAL A 16 -6.99 -8.50 18.87
CA VAL A 16 -6.60 -9.82 19.43
C VAL A 16 -6.82 -9.86 20.93
N THR A 17 -6.38 -8.84 21.66
CA THR A 17 -6.54 -8.81 23.14
C THR A 17 -8.00 -8.69 23.55
N SER A 18 -8.83 -7.93 22.82
CA SER A 18 -10.29 -7.89 23.05
C SER A 18 -10.93 -9.26 22.89
N GLY A 19 -10.56 -9.99 21.83
CA GLY A 19 -11.02 -11.35 21.59
C GLY A 19 -10.62 -12.31 22.72
N LEU A 20 -9.40 -12.21 23.24
CA LEU A 20 -8.92 -12.97 24.38
C LEU A 20 -9.75 -12.69 25.65
N VAL A 21 -10.05 -11.41 25.93
CA VAL A 21 -10.91 -11.00 27.04
C VAL A 21 -12.28 -11.66 26.95
N LEU A 22 -12.94 -11.58 25.79
CA LEU A 22 -14.24 -12.18 25.55
C LEU A 22 -14.21 -13.72 25.71
N GLY A 23 -13.17 -14.38 25.15
CA GLY A 23 -12.98 -15.81 25.27
C GLY A 23 -12.78 -16.29 26.70
N LEU A 24 -12.04 -15.54 27.51
CA LEU A 24 -11.84 -15.84 28.92
C LEU A 24 -13.07 -15.59 29.77
N ALA A 25 -13.81 -14.52 29.47
CA ALA A 25 -15.07 -14.20 30.18
C ALA A 25 -16.17 -15.25 29.94
N ALA A 26 -16.12 -15.96 28.81
CA ALA A 26 -17.07 -17.04 28.49
C ALA A 26 -16.76 -18.39 29.17
N GLN A 27 -15.73 -18.50 30.00
CA GLN A 27 -15.33 -19.75 30.69
C GLN A 27 -16.37 -20.14 31.75
N PRO A 28 -16.70 -21.44 31.86
CA PRO A 28 -17.53 -21.93 32.95
C PRO A 28 -16.80 -21.78 34.33
N PRO A 29 -17.55 -21.44 35.39
CA PRO A 29 -16.97 -21.14 36.72
C PRO A 29 -16.26 -22.32 37.41
N THR A 30 -16.38 -23.51 36.84
CA THR A 30 -15.75 -24.75 37.38
C THR A 30 -14.35 -25.05 36.89
N SER A 31 -13.75 -24.17 36.04
CA SER A 31 -12.40 -24.38 35.52
C SER A 31 -11.31 -23.93 36.52
N ILE A 32 -10.16 -24.60 36.54
CA ILE A 32 -9.01 -24.22 37.37
C ILE A 32 -8.56 -22.77 37.09
N LEU A 33 -8.82 -22.27 35.90
CA LEU A 33 -8.58 -20.89 35.48
C LEU A 33 -9.54 -19.90 36.11
N ALA A 34 -10.72 -20.32 36.58
CA ALA A 34 -11.77 -19.41 37.05
C ALA A 34 -11.29 -18.51 38.20
N ALA A 35 -10.41 -19.02 39.08
CA ALA A 35 -9.84 -18.25 40.20
C ALA A 35 -8.99 -17.04 39.75
N HIS A 36 -8.42 -17.08 38.55
CA HIS A 36 -7.56 -16.03 38.00
C HIS A 36 -8.18 -15.25 36.82
N VAL A 37 -9.32 -15.69 36.32
CA VAL A 37 -9.99 -15.08 35.14
C VAL A 37 -10.24 -13.59 35.35
N GLY A 38 -10.68 -13.17 36.52
CA GLY A 38 -10.95 -11.76 36.83
C GLY A 38 -9.72 -10.87 36.65
N ASN A 39 -8.59 -11.28 37.23
CA ASN A 39 -7.36 -10.52 37.13
C ASN A 39 -6.76 -10.52 35.71
N ILE A 40 -6.80 -11.67 35.03
CA ILE A 40 -6.32 -11.79 33.64
C ILE A 40 -7.19 -10.94 32.69
N THR A 41 -8.51 -10.98 32.86
CA THR A 41 -9.45 -10.17 32.05
C THR A 41 -9.23 -8.66 32.27
N LEU A 42 -8.98 -8.25 33.50
CA LEU A 42 -8.69 -6.86 33.84
C LEU A 42 -7.37 -6.39 33.18
N VAL A 43 -6.30 -7.19 33.31
CA VAL A 43 -5.00 -6.86 32.70
C VAL A 43 -5.11 -6.79 31.18
N LEU A 44 -5.75 -7.78 30.53
CA LEU A 44 -5.97 -7.79 29.08
C LEU A 44 -6.86 -6.62 28.65
N GLY A 45 -7.87 -6.25 29.44
CA GLY A 45 -8.71 -5.09 29.18
C GLY A 45 -7.93 -3.79 29.18
N ILE A 46 -7.05 -3.59 30.17
CA ILE A 46 -6.15 -2.43 30.23
C ILE A 46 -5.19 -2.41 29.02
N VAL A 47 -4.59 -3.54 28.67
CA VAL A 47 -3.71 -3.65 27.51
C VAL A 47 -4.45 -3.31 26.21
N THR A 48 -5.67 -3.81 26.05
CA THR A 48 -6.54 -3.49 24.90
C THR A 48 -6.81 -2.00 24.78
N LEU A 49 -7.15 -1.36 25.90
CA LEU A 49 -7.43 0.07 25.96
C LEU A 49 -6.19 0.89 25.60
N LEU A 50 -5.02 0.54 26.13
CA LEU A 50 -3.77 1.22 25.82
C LEU A 50 -3.36 1.04 24.35
N LEU A 51 -3.50 -0.15 23.79
CA LEU A 51 -3.23 -0.43 22.38
C LEU A 51 -4.21 0.31 21.45
N GLY A 52 -5.49 0.37 21.82
CA GLY A 52 -6.50 1.12 21.09
C GLY A 52 -6.21 2.63 21.10
N ALA A 53 -5.88 3.18 22.29
CA ALA A 53 -5.49 4.59 22.43
C ALA A 53 -4.22 4.92 21.64
N ALA A 54 -3.19 4.05 21.69
CA ALA A 54 -1.98 4.22 20.90
C ALA A 54 -2.26 4.15 19.39
N GLY A 55 -3.11 3.22 18.96
CA GLY A 55 -3.54 3.12 17.56
C GLY A 55 -4.26 4.39 17.08
N ALA A 56 -5.19 4.90 17.88
CA ALA A 56 -5.89 6.15 17.60
C ALA A 56 -4.94 7.35 17.55
N PHE A 57 -3.99 7.44 18.50
CA PHE A 57 -2.99 8.50 18.56
C PHE A 57 -2.09 8.52 17.33
N PHE A 58 -1.52 7.37 16.94
CA PHE A 58 -0.71 7.27 15.72
C PHE A 58 -1.54 7.51 14.46
N GLY A 59 -2.79 7.07 14.42
CA GLY A 59 -3.72 7.36 13.34
C GLY A 59 -3.98 8.86 13.18
N HIS A 60 -4.18 9.55 14.30
CA HIS A 60 -4.36 11.02 14.34
C HIS A 60 -3.10 11.76 13.89
N LEU A 61 -1.91 11.36 14.36
CA LEU A 61 -0.64 11.94 13.92
C LEU A 61 -0.42 11.83 12.41
N VAL A 62 -0.76 10.72 11.81
CA VAL A 62 -0.65 10.52 10.34
C VAL A 62 -1.61 11.43 9.59
N ARG A 63 -2.81 11.63 10.12
CA ARG A 63 -3.88 12.42 9.50
C ARG A 63 -3.64 13.93 9.63
N ASP A 64 -3.29 14.39 10.83
CA ASP A 64 -3.27 15.83 11.16
C ASP A 64 -2.10 16.60 10.54
N GLN A 65 -1.01 15.90 10.24
CA GLN A 65 0.20 16.60 9.80
C GLN A 65 0.21 16.96 8.30
N GLY A 66 -0.80 16.57 7.52
CA GLY A 66 -0.84 16.81 6.07
C GLY A 66 0.42 16.32 5.35
N GLN A 67 1.21 15.46 6.00
CA GLN A 67 2.51 14.99 5.51
C GLN A 67 2.38 14.26 4.18
N ILE A 68 1.30 13.48 4.02
CA ILE A 68 1.04 12.72 2.79
C ILE A 68 0.81 13.71 1.64
N GLY A 69 -0.05 14.70 1.83
CA GLY A 69 -0.33 15.71 0.80
C GLY A 69 0.91 16.54 0.46
N ARG A 70 1.70 16.96 1.46
CA ARG A 70 2.98 17.66 1.21
C ARG A 70 3.97 16.79 0.46
N TRP A 71 4.12 15.53 0.86
CA TRP A 71 5.00 14.60 0.16
C TRP A 71 4.56 14.35 -1.29
N GLN A 72 3.25 14.23 -1.53
CA GLN A 72 2.68 14.11 -2.87
C GLN A 72 2.97 15.35 -3.72
N ALA A 73 2.78 16.55 -3.17
CA ALA A 73 3.09 17.81 -3.85
C ALA A 73 4.57 17.90 -4.21
N CYS A 74 5.48 17.69 -3.24
CA CYS A 74 6.92 17.71 -3.49
C CYS A 74 7.35 16.66 -4.54
N ARG A 75 6.77 15.46 -4.50
CA ARG A 75 7.05 14.44 -5.50
C ARG A 75 6.56 14.86 -6.88
N SER A 76 5.36 15.44 -6.97
CA SER A 76 4.79 15.92 -8.22
C SER A 76 5.65 17.03 -8.83
N GLU A 77 6.08 18.00 -8.03
CA GLU A 77 6.98 19.07 -8.47
C GLU A 77 8.32 18.52 -8.95
N ALA A 78 8.91 17.57 -8.23
CA ALA A 78 10.16 16.95 -8.62
C ALA A 78 10.06 16.19 -9.96
N GLU A 79 8.97 15.47 -10.20
CA GLU A 79 8.74 14.77 -11.47
C GLU A 79 8.54 15.74 -12.63
N VAL A 80 7.74 16.80 -12.45
CA VAL A 80 7.54 17.85 -13.46
C VAL A 80 8.88 18.53 -13.79
N ALA A 81 9.66 18.90 -12.76
CA ALA A 81 10.97 19.53 -12.97
C ALA A 81 11.93 18.59 -13.71
N ARG A 82 11.97 17.32 -13.36
CA ARG A 82 12.79 16.31 -14.05
C ARG A 82 12.43 16.18 -15.52
N LEU A 83 11.17 16.05 -15.86
CA LEU A 83 10.71 15.95 -17.25
C LEU A 83 11.01 17.22 -18.04
N ALA A 84 10.85 18.41 -17.42
CA ALA A 84 11.20 19.69 -18.04
C ALA A 84 12.70 19.81 -18.38
N VAL A 85 13.58 19.28 -17.52
CA VAL A 85 15.04 19.24 -17.77
C VAL A 85 15.36 18.40 -19.01
N PHE A 86 14.81 17.17 -19.10
CA PHE A 86 15.07 16.31 -20.27
C PHE A 86 14.49 16.86 -21.56
N ASN A 87 13.29 17.46 -21.52
CA ASN A 87 12.70 18.13 -22.66
C ASN A 87 13.54 19.33 -23.11
N THR A 88 14.12 20.09 -22.18
CA THR A 88 15.02 21.19 -22.49
C THR A 88 16.32 20.68 -23.12
N ILE A 89 16.90 19.60 -22.59
CA ILE A 89 18.09 18.95 -23.16
C ILE A 89 17.80 18.50 -24.59
N ALA A 90 16.69 17.79 -24.81
CA ALA A 90 16.31 17.27 -26.12
C ALA A 90 16.11 18.40 -27.15
N THR A 91 15.42 19.48 -26.76
CA THR A 91 15.17 20.64 -27.64
C THR A 91 16.48 21.33 -28.00
N LYS A 92 17.32 21.68 -27.02
CA LYS A 92 18.60 22.34 -27.26
C LYS A 92 19.56 21.46 -28.08
N ALA A 93 19.58 20.15 -27.82
CA ALA A 93 20.41 19.23 -28.58
C ALA A 93 19.95 19.11 -30.04
N ALA A 94 18.63 19.07 -30.27
CA ALA A 94 18.06 19.06 -31.63
C ALA A 94 18.36 20.34 -32.39
N ASP A 95 18.30 21.52 -31.74
CA ASP A 95 18.61 22.82 -32.36
C ASP A 95 20.11 22.98 -32.68
N ALA A 96 20.98 22.32 -31.90
CA ALA A 96 22.45 22.34 -32.11
C ALA A 96 22.93 21.42 -33.24
N GLY A 97 22.07 20.60 -33.81
CA GLY A 97 22.32 19.75 -34.99
C GLY A 97 22.51 18.28 -34.67
N THR A 98 22.71 17.48 -35.72
CA THR A 98 22.68 16.02 -35.71
C THR A 98 23.62 15.36 -34.68
N ALA A 99 24.87 15.80 -34.61
CA ALA A 99 25.86 15.20 -33.70
C ALA A 99 25.51 15.43 -32.23
N VAL A 100 25.03 16.63 -31.88
CA VAL A 100 24.61 16.97 -30.53
C VAL A 100 23.29 16.28 -30.18
N ALA A 101 22.37 16.12 -31.16
CA ALA A 101 21.12 15.39 -30.97
C ALA A 101 21.38 13.89 -30.68
N LEU A 102 22.35 13.25 -31.33
CA LEU A 102 22.74 11.87 -31.02
C LEU A 102 23.30 11.74 -29.60
N HIS A 103 24.12 12.71 -29.16
CA HIS A 103 24.60 12.72 -27.79
C HIS A 103 23.46 12.97 -26.80
N GLY A 104 22.54 13.88 -27.11
CA GLY A 104 21.31 14.09 -26.32
C GLY A 104 20.44 12.85 -26.22
N LEU A 105 20.34 12.07 -27.30
CA LEU A 105 19.61 10.80 -27.29
C LEU A 105 20.24 9.80 -26.30
N ALA A 106 21.58 9.68 -26.28
CA ALA A 106 22.27 8.80 -25.33
C ALA A 106 21.99 9.21 -23.87
N ILE A 107 21.97 10.53 -23.59
CA ILE A 107 21.61 11.05 -22.26
C ILE A 107 20.16 10.68 -21.88
N VAL A 108 19.20 10.89 -22.81
CA VAL A 108 17.79 10.57 -22.60
C VAL A 108 17.59 9.06 -22.38
N ILE A 109 18.26 8.21 -23.15
CA ILE A 109 18.18 6.76 -22.98
C ILE A 109 18.70 6.37 -21.61
N CYS A 110 19.91 6.77 -21.26
CA CYS A 110 20.57 6.33 -20.03
C CYS A 110 19.86 6.86 -18.77
N HIS A 111 19.54 8.17 -18.71
CA HIS A 111 19.10 8.81 -17.47
C HIS A 111 17.60 9.06 -17.37
N LEU A 112 16.84 8.94 -18.45
CA LEU A 112 15.40 9.04 -18.39
C LEU A 112 14.74 7.69 -18.65
N LEU A 113 15.09 7.01 -19.75
CA LEU A 113 14.42 5.78 -20.15
C LEU A 113 14.84 4.59 -19.28
N ASP A 114 16.13 4.27 -19.22
CA ASP A 114 16.63 3.07 -18.54
C ASP A 114 16.53 3.17 -17.01
N ASP A 115 16.79 4.34 -16.44
CA ASP A 115 16.61 4.58 -15.01
C ASP A 115 15.15 4.38 -14.61
N GLN A 116 14.19 4.88 -15.41
CA GLN A 116 12.77 4.73 -15.12
C GLN A 116 12.26 3.32 -15.34
N ARG A 117 12.69 2.63 -16.39
CA ARG A 117 12.37 1.21 -16.62
C ARG A 117 12.81 0.35 -15.44
N THR A 118 14.05 0.55 -14.99
CA THR A 118 14.62 -0.18 -13.85
C THR A 118 13.86 0.12 -12.57
N TRP A 119 13.56 1.39 -12.31
CA TRP A 119 12.83 1.81 -11.12
C TRP A 119 11.41 1.27 -11.08
N LEU A 120 10.66 1.37 -12.19
CA LEU A 120 9.29 0.86 -12.29
C LEU A 120 9.24 -0.66 -12.11
N GLY A 121 10.15 -1.40 -12.75
CA GLY A 121 10.25 -2.85 -12.60
C GLY A 121 10.52 -3.29 -11.16
N GLN A 122 11.47 -2.64 -10.49
CA GLN A 122 11.74 -2.92 -9.07
C GLN A 122 10.55 -2.58 -8.17
N ARG A 123 9.81 -1.51 -8.47
CA ARG A 123 8.62 -1.13 -7.72
C ARG A 123 7.47 -2.12 -7.95
N ALA A 124 7.24 -2.54 -9.19
CA ALA A 124 6.24 -3.55 -9.52
C ALA A 124 6.50 -4.85 -8.74
N LEU A 125 7.74 -5.35 -8.75
CA LEU A 125 8.13 -6.56 -8.01
C LEU A 125 7.88 -6.42 -6.50
N ARG A 126 8.32 -5.32 -5.88
CA ARG A 126 8.12 -5.09 -4.43
C ARG A 126 6.65 -5.04 -4.03
N HIS A 127 5.82 -4.39 -4.84
CA HIS A 127 4.38 -4.33 -4.59
C HIS A 127 3.72 -5.70 -4.80
N ARG A 128 4.17 -6.47 -5.79
CA ARG A 128 3.69 -7.83 -6.04
C ARG A 128 4.02 -8.77 -4.87
N GLU A 129 5.27 -8.79 -4.42
CA GLU A 129 5.71 -9.57 -3.25
C GLU A 129 4.94 -9.18 -1.97
N SER A 130 4.71 -7.87 -1.76
CA SER A 130 3.91 -7.37 -0.64
C SER A 130 2.46 -7.85 -0.71
N SER A 131 1.84 -7.79 -1.89
CA SER A 131 0.48 -8.25 -2.13
C SER A 131 0.34 -9.76 -1.94
N GLU A 132 1.26 -10.56 -2.49
CA GLU A 132 1.26 -12.03 -2.33
C GLU A 132 1.41 -12.43 -0.86
N THR A 133 2.35 -11.81 -0.15
CA THR A 133 2.57 -12.07 1.28
C THR A 133 1.32 -11.73 2.10
N THR A 134 0.70 -10.59 1.83
CA THR A 134 -0.54 -10.16 2.50
C THR A 134 -1.69 -11.11 2.20
N SER A 135 -1.83 -11.56 0.95
CA SER A 135 -2.85 -12.52 0.52
C SER A 135 -2.67 -13.88 1.20
N ARG A 136 -1.45 -14.41 1.27
CA ARG A 136 -1.16 -15.69 1.96
C ARG A 136 -1.50 -15.64 3.43
N TRP A 137 -1.11 -14.58 4.14
CA TRP A 137 -1.46 -14.39 5.54
C TRP A 137 -2.97 -14.21 5.73
N GLY A 138 -3.64 -13.49 4.84
CA GLY A 138 -5.10 -13.33 4.84
C GLY A 138 -5.82 -14.66 4.65
N ALA A 139 -5.37 -15.51 3.74
CA ALA A 139 -5.94 -16.84 3.49
C ALA A 139 -5.77 -17.77 4.71
N LEU A 140 -4.57 -17.84 5.28
CA LEU A 140 -4.30 -18.63 6.50
C LEU A 140 -5.17 -18.15 7.67
N ALA A 141 -5.26 -16.85 7.86
CA ALA A 141 -6.05 -16.25 8.93
C ALA A 141 -7.55 -16.51 8.74
N SER A 142 -8.05 -16.46 7.51
CA SER A 142 -9.45 -16.78 7.19
C SER A 142 -9.75 -18.27 7.46
N ALA A 143 -8.83 -19.18 7.13
CA ALA A 143 -8.96 -20.59 7.45
C ALA A 143 -9.02 -20.83 8.97
N LEU A 144 -8.15 -20.17 9.74
CA LEU A 144 -8.19 -20.22 11.21
C LEU A 144 -9.48 -19.65 11.79
N ALA A 145 -9.96 -18.52 11.23
CA ALA A 145 -11.25 -17.93 11.64
C ALA A 145 -12.42 -18.88 11.37
N PHE A 146 -12.41 -19.56 10.23
CA PHE A 146 -13.44 -20.55 9.88
C PHE A 146 -13.43 -21.76 10.80
N ILE A 147 -12.25 -22.33 11.09
CA ILE A 147 -12.08 -23.46 12.02
C ILE A 147 -12.54 -23.06 13.43
N GLY A 148 -12.14 -21.88 13.90
CA GLY A 148 -12.54 -21.38 15.21
C GLY A 148 -14.02 -21.07 15.30
N GLY A 149 -14.63 -20.51 14.26
CA GLY A 149 -16.07 -20.23 14.21
C GLY A 149 -16.91 -21.49 14.19
N SER A 150 -16.58 -22.48 13.36
CA SER A 150 -17.25 -23.80 13.34
C SER A 150 -16.98 -24.59 14.62
N GLY A 151 -15.76 -24.51 15.16
CA GLY A 151 -15.42 -25.13 16.45
C GLY A 151 -16.20 -24.56 17.63
N ALA A 152 -16.53 -23.27 17.64
CA ALA A 152 -17.37 -22.66 18.67
C ALA A 152 -18.79 -23.22 18.69
N ILE A 153 -19.38 -23.54 17.54
CA ILE A 153 -20.70 -24.16 17.43
C ILE A 153 -20.66 -25.59 18.01
N ILE A 154 -19.63 -26.37 17.70
CA ILE A 154 -19.43 -27.73 18.20
C ILE A 154 -19.07 -27.70 19.70
N ALA A 155 -18.27 -26.77 20.14
CA ALA A 155 -17.83 -26.61 21.53
C ALA A 155 -18.99 -26.23 22.47
N SER A 156 -20.03 -25.53 21.99
CA SER A 156 -21.21 -25.22 22.78
C SER A 156 -22.03 -26.49 23.16
N GLN A 157 -21.89 -27.56 22.39
CA GLN A 157 -22.56 -28.84 22.63
C GLN A 157 -21.70 -29.90 23.33
N ALA A 158 -20.37 -29.81 23.23
CA ALA A 158 -19.45 -30.85 23.68
C ALA A 158 -18.27 -30.21 24.43
N LYS A 159 -18.39 -29.67 25.64
CA LYS A 159 -17.26 -29.17 26.50
C LYS A 159 -15.93 -28.90 25.74
N GLY A 160 -16.02 -28.26 24.57
CA GLY A 160 -14.94 -28.15 23.62
C GLY A 160 -13.86 -27.18 24.08
N SER A 161 -12.68 -27.33 23.51
CA SER A 161 -11.48 -26.58 23.89
C SER A 161 -11.63 -25.09 23.53
N VAL A 162 -11.55 -24.23 24.54
CA VAL A 162 -11.49 -22.76 24.42
C VAL A 162 -10.41 -22.31 23.43
N TRP A 163 -9.37 -23.07 23.27
CA TRP A 163 -8.26 -22.80 22.34
C TRP A 163 -8.72 -22.73 20.88
N ILE A 164 -9.75 -23.49 20.49
CA ILE A 164 -10.31 -23.45 19.12
C ILE A 164 -11.02 -22.12 18.89
N VAL A 165 -11.77 -21.64 19.87
CA VAL A 165 -12.47 -20.35 19.80
C VAL A 165 -11.47 -19.21 19.74
N LEU A 166 -10.41 -19.26 20.57
CA LEU A 166 -9.34 -18.26 20.57
C LEU A 166 -8.59 -18.22 19.23
N ALA A 167 -8.28 -19.38 18.65
CA ALA A 167 -7.66 -19.45 17.33
C ALA A 167 -8.55 -18.79 16.25
N GLY A 168 -9.88 -18.96 16.33
CA GLY A 168 -10.83 -18.31 15.44
C GLY A 168 -10.84 -16.78 15.57
N ILE A 169 -10.84 -16.28 16.81
CA ILE A 169 -10.81 -14.83 17.06
C ILE A 169 -9.51 -14.21 16.55
N ILE A 170 -8.35 -14.85 16.82
CA ILE A 170 -7.06 -14.41 16.32
C ILE A 170 -7.05 -14.43 14.78
N GLY A 171 -7.55 -15.52 14.18
CA GLY A 171 -7.69 -15.64 12.74
C GLY A 171 -8.53 -14.52 12.14
N ALA A 172 -9.69 -14.22 12.72
CA ALA A 172 -10.56 -13.14 12.26
C ALA A 172 -9.88 -11.76 12.35
N ALA A 173 -9.16 -11.49 13.44
CA ALA A 173 -8.42 -10.24 13.61
C ALA A 173 -7.31 -10.08 12.56
N ILE A 174 -6.54 -11.13 12.28
CA ILE A 174 -5.49 -11.12 11.26
C ILE A 174 -6.09 -11.00 9.86
N ALA A 175 -7.21 -11.68 9.56
CA ALA A 175 -7.91 -11.58 8.28
C ALA A 175 -8.42 -10.16 8.04
N GLY A 176 -9.04 -9.54 9.05
CA GLY A 176 -9.48 -8.14 9.00
C GLY A 176 -8.31 -7.16 8.77
N TYR A 177 -7.19 -7.37 9.47
CA TYR A 177 -5.98 -6.57 9.25
C TYR A 177 -5.43 -6.72 7.83
N SER A 178 -5.35 -7.95 7.32
CA SER A 178 -4.85 -8.23 5.96
C SER A 178 -5.72 -7.57 4.89
N SER A 179 -7.04 -7.65 5.05
CA SER A 179 -8.01 -6.99 4.16
C SER A 179 -7.86 -5.47 4.17
N ASN A 180 -7.81 -4.85 5.36
CA ASN A 180 -7.63 -3.41 5.49
C ASN A 180 -6.26 -2.96 4.94
N ARG A 181 -5.21 -3.74 5.14
CA ARG A 181 -3.88 -3.44 4.60
C ARG A 181 -3.88 -3.43 3.08
N ASP A 182 -4.56 -4.39 2.44
CA ASP A 182 -4.65 -4.44 0.97
C ASP A 182 -5.42 -3.24 0.42
N VAL A 183 -6.54 -2.86 1.04
CA VAL A 183 -7.31 -1.66 0.68
C VAL A 183 -6.49 -0.38 0.83
N LEU A 184 -5.73 -0.24 1.91
CA LEU A 184 -4.93 0.96 2.19
C LEU A 184 -3.68 1.07 1.30
N ARG A 185 -3.02 -0.05 1.05
CA ARG A 185 -1.78 -0.07 0.25
C ARG A 185 -2.02 -0.18 -1.24
N ARG A 186 -3.13 -0.81 -1.63
CA ARG A 186 -3.45 -1.11 -3.03
C ARG A 186 -2.24 -1.72 -3.77
N ASP A 187 -1.50 -2.59 -3.07
CA ASP A 187 -0.22 -3.11 -3.56
C ASP A 187 -0.40 -3.78 -4.93
N ARG A 188 -1.47 -4.56 -5.11
CA ARG A 188 -1.77 -5.23 -6.39
C ARG A 188 -2.03 -4.22 -7.52
N ALA A 189 -2.89 -3.24 -7.28
CA ALA A 189 -3.20 -2.20 -8.28
C ALA A 189 -1.97 -1.34 -8.60
N SER A 190 -1.09 -1.11 -7.61
CA SER A 190 0.18 -0.40 -7.81
C SER A 190 1.18 -1.24 -8.61
N ALA A 191 1.28 -2.56 -8.34
CA ALA A 191 2.11 -3.47 -9.11
C ALA A 191 1.68 -3.50 -10.58
N ASP A 192 0.39 -3.70 -10.85
CA ASP A 192 -0.16 -3.76 -12.22
C ASP A 192 0.06 -2.44 -12.98
N ARG A 193 -0.05 -1.30 -12.30
CA ARG A 193 0.20 0.02 -12.91
C ARG A 193 1.68 0.19 -13.27
N TYR A 194 2.60 -0.11 -12.36
CA TYR A 194 4.04 0.00 -12.62
C TYR A 194 4.51 -0.99 -13.70
N GLU A 195 3.96 -2.21 -13.73
CA GLU A 195 4.24 -3.20 -14.76
C GLU A 195 3.78 -2.71 -16.15
N LYS A 196 2.56 -2.16 -16.24
CA LYS A 196 2.06 -1.55 -17.49
C LYS A 196 2.93 -0.40 -17.97
N ALA A 197 3.34 0.48 -17.07
CA ALA A 197 4.21 1.60 -17.40
C ALA A 197 5.60 1.11 -17.85
N GLN A 198 6.15 0.08 -17.19
CA GLN A 198 7.42 -0.53 -17.60
C GLN A 198 7.31 -1.13 -19.01
N VAL A 199 6.28 -1.94 -19.29
CA VAL A 199 6.07 -2.54 -20.62
C VAL A 199 5.93 -1.46 -21.70
N ALA A 200 5.26 -0.36 -21.41
CA ALA A 200 5.14 0.75 -22.34
C ALA A 200 6.50 1.45 -22.60
N LEU A 201 7.35 1.60 -21.56
CA LEU A 201 8.73 2.10 -21.72
C LEU A 201 9.61 1.10 -22.48
N ASP A 202 9.42 -0.21 -22.30
CA ASP A 202 10.10 -1.25 -23.09
C ASP A 202 9.78 -1.13 -24.58
N GLY A 203 8.53 -0.83 -24.91
CA GLY A 203 8.11 -0.53 -26.27
C GLY A 203 8.80 0.70 -26.87
N LEU A 204 9.01 1.76 -26.06
CA LEU A 204 9.80 2.94 -26.48
C LEU A 204 11.29 2.61 -26.61
N ALA A 205 11.84 1.80 -25.72
CA ALA A 205 13.22 1.35 -25.80
C ALA A 205 13.50 0.58 -27.11
N GLY A 206 12.56 -0.24 -27.57
CA GLY A 206 12.66 -0.92 -28.85
C GLY A 206 12.73 0.02 -30.09
N ARG A 207 12.40 1.31 -29.92
CA ARG A 207 12.42 2.33 -30.99
C ARG A 207 13.69 3.20 -30.97
N THR A 208 14.59 3.01 -30.03
CA THR A 208 15.81 3.85 -29.88
C THR A 208 16.69 3.83 -31.12
N ASP A 209 16.88 2.66 -31.74
CA ASP A 209 17.70 2.53 -32.96
C ASP A 209 17.07 3.23 -34.18
N ASP A 210 15.74 3.22 -34.26
CA ASP A 210 15.03 3.95 -35.30
C ASP A 210 15.17 5.46 -35.13
N VAL A 211 15.02 5.95 -33.88
CA VAL A 211 15.23 7.36 -33.55
C VAL A 211 16.67 7.78 -33.86
N ALA A 212 17.66 6.96 -33.51
CA ALA A 212 19.07 7.24 -33.82
C ALA A 212 19.32 7.33 -35.34
N ARG A 213 18.76 6.40 -36.13
CA ARG A 213 18.86 6.44 -37.61
C ARG A 213 18.22 7.68 -38.20
N ARG A 214 17.06 8.09 -37.72
CA ARG A 214 16.38 9.32 -38.18
C ARG A 214 17.19 10.58 -37.85
N ILE A 215 17.76 10.64 -36.65
CA ILE A 215 18.65 11.75 -36.29
C ILE A 215 19.86 11.78 -37.21
N ALA A 216 20.51 10.62 -37.45
CA ALA A 216 21.65 10.51 -38.35
C ALA A 216 21.33 10.89 -39.79
N ALA A 217 20.09 10.66 -40.24
CA ALA A 217 19.58 11.08 -41.55
C ALA A 217 19.25 12.58 -41.66
N GLY A 218 19.50 13.38 -40.59
CA GLY A 218 19.28 14.83 -40.59
C GLY A 218 17.93 15.26 -40.01
N GLU A 219 17.26 14.40 -39.23
CA GLU A 219 16.02 14.70 -38.51
C GLU A 219 16.26 14.87 -36.99
N PRO A 220 17.01 15.88 -36.51
CA PRO A 220 17.34 15.99 -35.08
C PRO A 220 16.09 16.16 -34.19
N LYS A 221 14.99 16.68 -34.73
CA LYS A 221 13.69 16.82 -34.04
C LYS A 221 13.06 15.47 -33.64
N ALA A 222 13.54 14.34 -34.21
CA ALA A 222 13.12 13.00 -33.78
C ALA A 222 13.46 12.74 -32.30
N LEU A 223 14.56 13.35 -31.78
CA LEU A 223 14.89 13.33 -30.35
C LEU A 223 13.79 13.96 -29.49
N VAL A 224 13.31 15.15 -29.87
CA VAL A 224 12.27 15.87 -29.12
C VAL A 224 10.98 15.05 -29.08
N ALA A 225 10.56 14.51 -30.24
CA ALA A 225 9.38 13.66 -30.32
C ALA A 225 9.51 12.40 -29.44
N PHE A 226 10.67 11.77 -29.42
CA PHE A 226 10.93 10.61 -28.58
C PHE A 226 10.93 10.95 -27.08
N THR A 227 11.57 12.04 -26.67
CA THR A 227 11.58 12.50 -25.27
C THR A 227 10.19 12.88 -24.80
N ASN A 228 9.38 13.55 -25.64
CA ASN A 228 7.99 13.85 -25.34
C ASN A 228 7.16 12.58 -25.13
N ALA A 229 7.33 11.56 -25.98
CA ALA A 229 6.61 10.30 -25.82
C ALA A 229 6.91 9.60 -24.47
N ILE A 230 8.18 9.64 -24.01
CA ILE A 230 8.56 9.15 -22.68
C ILE A 230 7.91 10.02 -21.60
N SER A 231 7.98 11.34 -21.74
CA SER A 231 7.43 12.29 -20.77
C SER A 231 5.91 12.14 -20.59
N ASP A 232 5.17 11.99 -21.69
CA ASP A 232 3.71 11.80 -21.68
C ASP A 232 3.31 10.50 -20.98
N LEU A 233 4.07 9.42 -21.20
CA LEU A 233 3.85 8.15 -20.55
C LEU A 233 4.07 8.26 -19.04
N LEU A 234 5.18 8.88 -18.62
CA LEU A 234 5.51 9.06 -17.20
C LEU A 234 4.53 10.03 -16.51
N ALA A 235 4.09 11.08 -17.19
CA ALA A 235 3.07 12.01 -16.70
C ALA A 235 1.71 11.28 -16.49
N THR A 236 1.36 10.38 -17.43
CA THR A 236 0.14 9.56 -17.33
C THR A 236 0.22 8.60 -16.12
N GLU A 237 1.35 7.91 -15.93
CA GLU A 237 1.57 7.06 -14.74
C GLU A 237 1.44 7.87 -13.45
N HIS A 238 2.08 9.03 -13.41
CA HIS A 238 2.05 9.90 -12.24
C HIS A 238 0.62 10.38 -11.92
N LYS A 239 -0.16 10.77 -12.93
CA LYS A 239 -1.57 11.14 -12.77
C LYS A 239 -2.40 9.98 -12.18
N GLN A 240 -2.26 8.78 -12.72
CA GLN A 240 -2.92 7.59 -12.20
C GLN A 240 -2.52 7.27 -10.75
N TRP A 241 -1.26 7.54 -10.39
CA TRP A 241 -0.79 7.39 -9.02
C TRP A 241 -1.48 8.39 -8.08
N LEU A 242 -1.62 9.67 -8.47
CA LEU A 242 -2.32 10.69 -7.70
C LEU A 242 -3.81 10.34 -7.51
N GLU A 243 -4.49 9.92 -8.58
CA GLU A 243 -5.89 9.49 -8.53
C GLU A 243 -6.08 8.29 -7.59
N GLY A 244 -5.16 7.33 -7.62
CA GLY A 244 -5.17 6.17 -6.73
C GLY A 244 -5.03 6.55 -5.25
N THR A 245 -4.17 7.52 -4.92
CA THR A 245 -3.99 7.98 -3.55
C THR A 245 -5.19 8.78 -3.05
N ALA A 246 -5.78 9.64 -3.86
CA ALA A 246 -7.00 10.38 -3.53
C ALA A 246 -8.19 9.45 -3.25
N GLN A 247 -8.34 8.35 -4.01
CA GLN A 247 -9.36 7.34 -3.74
C GLN A 247 -9.14 6.61 -2.40
N ALA A 248 -7.89 6.33 -2.03
CA ALA A 248 -7.57 5.71 -0.74
C ALA A 248 -7.94 6.65 0.42
N GLU A 249 -7.63 7.94 0.32
CA GLU A 249 -8.01 8.96 1.30
C GLU A 249 -9.53 9.10 1.44
N ALA A 250 -10.25 9.12 0.32
CA ALA A 250 -11.71 9.17 0.34
C ALA A 250 -12.35 7.93 1.01
N SER A 251 -11.75 6.75 0.82
CA SER A 251 -12.21 5.51 1.46
C SER A 251 -12.01 5.53 2.98
N LEU A 252 -10.89 6.09 3.45
CA LEU A 252 -10.64 6.31 4.88
C LEU A 252 -11.63 7.30 5.49
N GLY A 253 -11.95 8.39 4.79
CA GLY A 253 -12.95 9.36 5.24
C GLY A 253 -14.35 8.75 5.40
N LYS A 254 -14.74 7.84 4.52
CA LYS A 254 -16.03 7.10 4.64
C LYS A 254 -16.06 6.18 5.86
N LEU A 255 -14.99 5.43 6.11
CA LEU A 255 -14.85 4.57 7.28
C LEU A 255 -14.96 5.36 8.59
N ASP A 256 -14.32 6.52 8.65
CA ASP A 256 -14.35 7.40 9.82
C ASP A 256 -15.77 7.95 10.08
N ALA A 257 -16.47 8.37 9.02
CA ALA A 257 -17.85 8.81 9.12
C ALA A 257 -18.79 7.70 9.65
N GLN A 258 -18.59 6.46 9.20
CA GLN A 258 -19.34 5.30 9.70
C GLN A 258 -19.07 5.02 11.18
N LEU A 259 -17.81 5.08 11.61
CA LEU A 259 -17.44 4.91 13.02
C LEU A 259 -18.03 6.00 13.91
N GLN A 260 -18.07 7.25 13.44
CA GLN A 260 -18.71 8.35 14.17
C GLN A 260 -20.22 8.19 14.29
N GLN A 261 -20.89 7.65 13.26
CA GLN A 261 -22.32 7.32 13.33
C GLN A 261 -22.60 6.26 14.39
N LEU A 262 -21.88 5.13 14.35
CA LEU A 262 -22.03 4.06 15.34
C LEU A 262 -21.78 4.54 16.78
N THR A 263 -20.87 5.49 16.97
CA THR A 263 -20.57 6.07 18.29
C THR A 263 -21.69 7.00 18.77
N LYS A 264 -22.42 7.66 17.85
CA LYS A 264 -23.58 8.51 18.17
C LYS A 264 -24.85 7.74 18.48
N GLU A 265 -25.07 6.60 17.80
CA GLU A 265 -26.23 5.73 18.02
C GLU A 265 -26.16 4.96 19.34
N ASN A 266 -24.98 4.82 19.94
CA ASN A 266 -24.73 4.15 21.21
C ASN A 266 -24.71 5.12 22.43
N LYS A 267 -25.04 6.39 22.24
CA LYS A 267 -25.25 7.39 23.30
C LYS A 267 -26.72 7.73 23.46
#